data_99ac3d6d9ed38ef359c5a3067dddaf87
#
_entry.id   99ac3d6d9ed38ef359c5a3067dddaf87
#
_cell.length_a   1.000
_cell.length_b   1.000
_cell.length_c   1.000
_cell.angle_alpha   90.00
_cell.angle_beta   90.00
_cell.angle_gamma   90.00
#
_symmetry.space_group_name_H-M   'P 1'
#
loop_
_entity.id
_entity.type
_entity.pdbx_description
1 polymer ?
#
loop_
_entity_poly.entity_id
_entity_poly.type
_entity_poly.pdbx_seq_one_letter_code
_entity_poly.pdbx_strand_id
1 'polypeptide(L)'
;MSVDIAVIDYGMGNLRSVSKAIEHVAPSASVVVTSDPAVIAEAGRVVFPGQGAAPDCMREIDARGLRQVIIDAAHSKPFLGICMGMQVLFEHSEEGDTSCLGILSGTVQRFPHEAMADTDGNKLKVPHMGWNNVHQAVAHPMWAGIEEGARFYFVHSYFVQPTSPEVIAGFSHYPFPFTCAVATGNIFAVQFHPEKSQNDGLMLLGNFVTWNPGERDTACDMSGAACA
;
A
#
# COMPACT_ATOMS: atom_id res chain seq x y z
N MET A 1 -23.83 0.97 -14.86
CA MET A 1 -23.72 0.75 -13.39
C MET A 1 -22.40 1.37 -12.96
N SER A 2 -22.41 2.18 -11.94
CA SER A 2 -21.16 2.78 -11.40
C SER A 2 -20.30 1.67 -10.79
N VAL A 3 -18.99 1.69 -11.03
CA VAL A 3 -18.03 0.81 -10.38
C VAL A 3 -17.62 1.46 -9.06
N ASP A 4 -17.83 0.75 -7.94
CA ASP A 4 -17.46 1.30 -6.63
C ASP A 4 -15.95 1.19 -6.41
N ILE A 5 -15.35 0.05 -6.76
CA ILE A 5 -13.92 -0.23 -6.55
C ILE A 5 -13.32 -0.85 -7.81
N ALA A 6 -12.33 -0.19 -8.40
CA ALA A 6 -11.51 -0.75 -9.47
C ALA A 6 -10.22 -1.33 -8.90
N VAL A 7 -9.95 -2.59 -9.20
CA VAL A 7 -8.65 -3.23 -8.97
C VAL A 7 -7.89 -3.20 -10.29
N ILE A 8 -6.78 -2.47 -10.33
CA ILE A 8 -6.02 -2.27 -11.56
C ILE A 8 -5.33 -3.56 -12.00
N ASP A 9 -5.61 -3.99 -13.24
CA ASP A 9 -4.95 -5.10 -13.92
C ASP A 9 -3.97 -4.57 -14.96
N TYR A 10 -2.71 -4.55 -14.63
CA TYR A 10 -1.64 -4.27 -15.60
C TYR A 10 -0.82 -5.55 -15.94
N GLY A 11 -1.40 -6.73 -15.71
CA GLY A 11 -0.79 -8.02 -16.02
C GLY A 11 0.09 -8.58 -14.90
N MET A 12 0.22 -7.86 -13.78
CA MET A 12 1.09 -8.23 -12.66
C MET A 12 0.29 -8.19 -11.35
N GLY A 13 0.38 -9.23 -10.54
CA GLY A 13 -0.22 -9.23 -9.21
C GLY A 13 -1.20 -10.37 -8.93
N ASN A 14 -1.49 -10.59 -7.66
CA ASN A 14 -2.47 -11.58 -7.20
C ASN A 14 -3.88 -10.96 -7.17
N LEU A 15 -4.35 -10.51 -8.34
CA LEU A 15 -5.59 -9.75 -8.50
C LEU A 15 -6.80 -10.47 -7.94
N ARG A 16 -6.87 -11.81 -8.15
CA ARG A 16 -7.99 -12.62 -7.69
C ARG A 16 -8.10 -12.66 -6.16
N SER A 17 -6.99 -12.80 -5.45
CA SER A 17 -7.01 -12.82 -3.99
C SER A 17 -7.38 -11.45 -3.44
N VAL A 18 -6.89 -10.37 -4.04
CA VAL A 18 -7.21 -9.00 -3.63
C VAL A 18 -8.69 -8.71 -3.88
N SER A 19 -9.22 -8.98 -5.09
CA SER A 19 -10.64 -8.74 -5.38
C SER A 19 -11.57 -9.57 -4.49
N LYS A 20 -11.24 -10.85 -4.23
CA LYS A 20 -12.03 -11.70 -3.34
C LYS A 20 -12.01 -11.24 -1.89
N ALA A 21 -10.88 -10.74 -1.40
CA ALA A 21 -10.79 -10.18 -0.05
C ALA A 21 -11.64 -8.89 0.07
N ILE A 22 -11.64 -8.04 -0.94
CA ILE A 22 -12.47 -6.83 -0.98
C ILE A 22 -13.97 -7.19 -1.09
N GLU A 23 -14.34 -8.11 -1.98
CA GLU A 23 -15.72 -8.59 -2.10
C GLU A 23 -16.24 -9.20 -0.78
N HIS A 24 -15.36 -9.86 -0.02
CA HIS A 24 -15.70 -10.43 1.28
C HIS A 24 -16.06 -9.36 2.32
N VAL A 25 -15.29 -8.27 2.39
CA VAL A 25 -15.51 -7.18 3.36
C VAL A 25 -16.55 -6.16 2.87
N ALA A 26 -16.85 -6.13 1.59
CA ALA A 26 -17.80 -5.22 0.95
C ALA A 26 -18.74 -5.96 -0.02
N PRO A 27 -19.59 -6.88 0.46
CA PRO A 27 -20.38 -7.76 -0.41
C PRO A 27 -21.44 -7.03 -1.26
N SER A 28 -21.77 -5.78 -0.93
CA SER A 28 -22.68 -4.93 -1.70
C SER A 28 -21.97 -4.02 -2.71
N ALA A 29 -20.63 -3.92 -2.66
CA ALA A 29 -19.87 -3.07 -3.56
C ALA A 29 -19.64 -3.74 -4.93
N SER A 30 -19.70 -2.95 -5.99
CA SER A 30 -19.29 -3.37 -7.34
C SER A 30 -17.77 -3.34 -7.43
N VAL A 31 -17.11 -4.50 -7.33
CA VAL A 31 -15.66 -4.66 -7.44
C VAL A 31 -15.32 -5.17 -8.83
N VAL A 32 -14.51 -4.42 -9.59
CA VAL A 32 -14.12 -4.79 -10.95
C VAL A 32 -12.60 -4.83 -11.08
N VAL A 33 -12.06 -5.97 -11.54
CA VAL A 33 -10.67 -6.09 -11.98
C VAL A 33 -10.60 -5.64 -13.44
N THR A 34 -9.82 -4.62 -13.74
CA THR A 34 -9.83 -4.00 -15.06
C THR A 34 -8.49 -3.38 -15.47
N SER A 35 -8.21 -3.44 -16.78
CA SER A 35 -7.16 -2.70 -17.46
C SER A 35 -7.71 -1.55 -18.32
N ASP A 36 -9.01 -1.28 -18.25
CA ASP A 36 -9.65 -0.20 -19.01
C ASP A 36 -9.49 1.13 -18.26
N PRO A 37 -8.76 2.12 -18.83
CA PRO A 37 -8.57 3.43 -18.21
C PRO A 37 -9.88 4.16 -17.91
N ALA A 38 -10.91 3.99 -18.74
CA ALA A 38 -12.20 4.65 -18.53
C ALA A 38 -12.90 4.10 -17.28
N VAL A 39 -12.87 2.78 -17.08
CA VAL A 39 -13.44 2.14 -15.89
C VAL A 39 -12.70 2.56 -14.63
N ILE A 40 -11.35 2.65 -14.68
CA ILE A 40 -10.52 3.14 -13.56
C ILE A 40 -10.87 4.61 -13.24
N ALA A 41 -11.00 5.44 -14.27
CA ALA A 41 -11.32 6.86 -14.10
C ALA A 41 -12.72 7.09 -13.50
N GLU A 42 -13.70 6.25 -13.82
CA GLU A 42 -15.07 6.35 -13.31
C GLU A 42 -15.29 5.70 -11.94
N ALA A 43 -14.39 4.81 -11.50
CA ALA A 43 -14.50 4.12 -10.22
C ALA A 43 -14.46 5.09 -9.04
N GLY A 44 -15.23 4.78 -8.01
CA GLY A 44 -15.24 5.56 -6.77
C GLY A 44 -13.94 5.43 -5.96
N ARG A 45 -13.27 4.27 -6.01
CA ARG A 45 -12.03 3.93 -5.32
C ARG A 45 -11.13 3.10 -6.20
N VAL A 46 -9.83 3.14 -5.95
CA VAL A 46 -8.85 2.39 -6.74
C VAL A 46 -7.96 1.57 -5.82
N VAL A 47 -7.80 0.29 -6.16
CA VAL A 47 -6.79 -0.59 -5.55
C VAL A 47 -5.75 -0.91 -6.60
N PHE A 48 -4.49 -0.68 -6.25
CA PHE A 48 -3.35 -0.87 -7.12
C PHE A 48 -2.41 -1.92 -6.53
N PRO A 49 -2.70 -3.21 -6.74
CA PRO A 49 -1.82 -4.29 -6.31
C PRO A 49 -0.68 -4.46 -7.30
N GLY A 50 0.42 -5.09 -6.84
CA GLY A 50 1.51 -5.45 -7.73
C GLY A 50 2.35 -6.58 -7.19
N GLN A 51 2.98 -7.34 -8.10
CA GLN A 51 3.96 -8.40 -7.83
C GLN A 51 5.04 -8.37 -8.90
N GLY A 52 6.18 -8.98 -8.61
CA GLY A 52 7.30 -9.08 -9.56
C GLY A 52 8.32 -7.99 -9.33
N ALA A 53 9.02 -7.60 -10.38
CA ALA A 53 10.09 -6.62 -10.34
C ALA A 53 9.63 -5.24 -10.84
N ALA A 54 10.23 -4.17 -10.31
CA ALA A 54 9.89 -2.79 -10.70
C ALA A 54 10.01 -2.52 -12.21
N PRO A 55 11.07 -2.97 -12.91
CA PRO A 55 11.17 -2.79 -14.37
C PRO A 55 10.01 -3.41 -15.14
N ASP A 56 9.59 -4.61 -14.73
CA ASP A 56 8.50 -5.32 -15.40
C ASP A 56 7.17 -4.63 -15.13
N CYS A 57 6.92 -4.20 -13.89
CA CYS A 57 5.72 -3.46 -13.55
C CYS A 57 5.59 -2.16 -14.35
N MET A 58 6.67 -1.36 -14.43
CA MET A 58 6.65 -0.10 -15.17
C MET A 58 6.46 -0.33 -16.67
N ARG A 59 7.13 -1.35 -17.24
CA ARG A 59 6.94 -1.73 -18.64
C ARG A 59 5.48 -2.09 -18.97
N GLU A 60 4.84 -2.91 -18.13
CA GLU A 60 3.44 -3.33 -18.34
C GLU A 60 2.46 -2.17 -18.16
N ILE A 61 2.69 -1.27 -17.19
CA ILE A 61 1.90 -0.05 -16.99
C ILE A 61 1.96 0.81 -18.24
N ASP A 62 3.17 1.04 -18.78
CA ASP A 62 3.38 1.88 -19.97
C ASP A 62 2.82 1.22 -21.24
N ALA A 63 3.05 -0.07 -21.43
CA ALA A 63 2.57 -0.81 -22.60
C ALA A 63 1.03 -0.81 -22.70
N ARG A 64 0.32 -0.72 -21.58
CA ARG A 64 -1.14 -0.64 -21.52
C ARG A 64 -1.69 0.78 -21.48
N GLY A 65 -0.82 1.80 -21.45
CA GLY A 65 -1.22 3.21 -21.38
C GLY A 65 -1.88 3.60 -20.04
N LEU A 66 -1.57 2.89 -18.96
CA LEU A 66 -2.22 3.07 -17.66
C LEU A 66 -1.55 4.15 -16.79
N ARG A 67 -0.35 4.63 -17.15
CA ARG A 67 0.41 5.57 -16.33
C ARG A 67 -0.41 6.77 -15.90
N GLN A 68 -1.03 7.48 -16.84
CA GLN A 68 -1.74 8.71 -16.55
C GLN A 68 -2.98 8.48 -15.69
N VAL A 69 -3.80 7.46 -15.99
CA VAL A 69 -5.00 7.18 -15.21
C VAL A 69 -4.69 6.74 -13.78
N ILE A 70 -3.54 6.06 -13.55
CA ILE A 70 -3.07 5.72 -12.20
C ILE A 70 -2.71 7.00 -11.44
N ILE A 71 -1.96 7.92 -12.06
CA ILE A 71 -1.57 9.20 -11.46
C ILE A 71 -2.81 10.01 -11.11
N ASP A 72 -3.75 10.15 -12.04
CA ASP A 72 -4.99 10.91 -11.85
C ASP A 72 -5.85 10.31 -10.73
N ALA A 73 -5.97 8.98 -10.69
CA ALA A 73 -6.70 8.28 -9.64
C ALA A 73 -6.08 8.49 -8.26
N ALA A 74 -4.75 8.42 -8.15
CA ALA A 74 -4.04 8.64 -6.90
C ALA A 74 -4.23 10.07 -6.34
N HIS A 75 -4.42 11.06 -7.20
CA HIS A 75 -4.65 12.44 -6.78
C HIS A 75 -6.12 12.79 -6.51
N SER A 76 -7.07 12.00 -7.01
CA SER A 76 -8.48 12.42 -7.02
C SER A 76 -9.44 11.56 -6.21
N LYS A 77 -9.06 10.36 -5.82
CA LYS A 77 -9.96 9.40 -5.14
C LYS A 77 -9.21 8.51 -4.15
N PRO A 78 -9.90 7.85 -3.21
CA PRO A 78 -9.26 6.90 -2.31
C PRO A 78 -8.47 5.86 -3.08
N PHE A 79 -7.17 5.77 -2.81
CA PHE A 79 -6.21 4.97 -3.54
C PHE A 79 -5.41 4.07 -2.59
N LEU A 80 -5.46 2.75 -2.80
CA LEU A 80 -4.73 1.77 -2.01
C LEU A 80 -3.65 1.09 -2.85
N GLY A 81 -2.37 1.41 -2.57
CA GLY A 81 -1.23 0.68 -3.13
C GLY A 81 -0.87 -0.56 -2.29
N ILE A 82 -0.62 -1.71 -2.93
CA ILE A 82 -0.25 -2.95 -2.22
C ILE A 82 1.04 -3.52 -2.82
N CYS A 83 2.05 -3.72 -1.95
CA CYS A 83 3.36 -4.29 -2.28
C CYS A 83 4.07 -3.51 -3.40
N MET A 84 4.25 -4.09 -4.59
CA MET A 84 4.80 -3.36 -5.74
C MET A 84 3.96 -2.13 -6.10
N GLY A 85 2.63 -2.19 -5.88
CA GLY A 85 1.75 -1.03 -6.05
C GLY A 85 2.08 0.14 -5.11
N MET A 86 2.72 -0.08 -3.96
CA MET A 86 3.32 0.98 -3.14
C MET A 86 4.66 1.43 -3.72
N GLN A 87 5.55 0.49 -4.06
CA GLN A 87 6.92 0.81 -4.49
C GLN A 87 6.94 1.68 -5.74
N VAL A 88 6.12 1.34 -6.75
CA VAL A 88 6.11 2.09 -8.02
C VAL A 88 5.45 3.46 -7.93
N LEU A 89 4.85 3.84 -6.79
CA LEU A 89 4.39 5.21 -6.56
C LEU A 89 5.55 6.20 -6.36
N PHE A 90 6.72 5.73 -5.94
CA PHE A 90 7.89 6.55 -5.69
C PHE A 90 8.56 7.02 -6.98
N GLU A 91 9.64 7.80 -6.86
CA GLU A 91 10.33 8.37 -8.01
C GLU A 91 11.23 7.35 -8.71
N HIS A 92 11.93 6.54 -7.92
CA HIS A 92 12.97 5.64 -8.43
C HIS A 92 13.12 4.39 -7.59
N SER A 93 13.42 3.26 -8.24
CA SER A 93 13.75 1.99 -7.58
C SER A 93 15.15 1.52 -7.97
N GLU A 94 15.94 1.11 -6.97
CA GLU A 94 17.23 0.42 -7.20
C GLU A 94 17.03 -0.92 -7.94
N GLU A 95 15.82 -1.48 -7.93
CA GLU A 95 15.52 -2.69 -8.69
C GLU A 95 15.55 -2.40 -10.18
N GLY A 96 16.64 -2.82 -10.84
CA GLY A 96 16.86 -2.59 -12.26
C GLY A 96 17.05 -1.12 -12.64
N ASP A 97 17.47 -0.26 -11.70
CA ASP A 97 17.68 1.19 -11.93
C ASP A 97 16.46 1.85 -12.61
N THR A 98 15.28 1.64 -12.00
CA THR A 98 13.99 1.92 -12.65
C THR A 98 13.39 3.24 -12.22
N SER A 99 13.09 4.13 -13.18
CA SER A 99 12.22 5.29 -12.97
C SER A 99 10.78 4.83 -12.83
N CYS A 100 10.12 5.23 -11.73
CA CYS A 100 8.76 4.80 -11.40
C CYS A 100 7.72 5.88 -11.73
N LEU A 101 6.60 5.94 -11.01
CA LEU A 101 5.50 6.88 -11.32
C LEU A 101 5.78 8.30 -10.82
N GLY A 102 6.62 8.47 -9.78
CA GLY A 102 6.97 9.78 -9.23
C GLY A 102 5.82 10.51 -8.54
N ILE A 103 4.84 9.79 -8.02
CA ILE A 103 3.70 10.36 -7.28
C ILE A 103 4.14 10.75 -5.85
N LEU A 104 5.02 9.95 -5.26
CA LEU A 104 5.58 10.15 -3.93
C LEU A 104 7.08 10.39 -4.03
N SER A 105 7.58 11.44 -3.35
CA SER A 105 9.01 11.73 -3.32
C SER A 105 9.77 10.75 -2.45
N GLY A 106 10.86 10.23 -3.00
CA GLY A 106 11.73 9.25 -2.36
C GLY A 106 12.10 8.10 -3.28
N THR A 107 12.78 7.11 -2.71
CA THR A 107 13.34 5.99 -3.46
C THR A 107 12.93 4.64 -2.88
N VAL A 108 13.10 3.61 -3.68
CA VAL A 108 12.95 2.21 -3.26
C VAL A 108 14.34 1.59 -3.22
N GLN A 109 14.75 1.09 -2.07
CA GLN A 109 16.10 0.58 -1.82
C GLN A 109 16.08 -0.92 -1.57
N ARG A 110 17.17 -1.59 -1.90
CA ARG A 110 17.35 -3.01 -1.61
C ARG A 110 17.76 -3.24 -0.16
N PHE A 111 17.21 -4.28 0.47
CA PHE A 111 17.81 -4.75 1.72
C PHE A 111 19.25 -5.18 1.50
N PRO A 112 20.21 -4.76 2.36
CA PRO A 112 21.62 -5.10 2.21
C PRO A 112 21.80 -6.61 2.24
N HIS A 113 22.63 -7.14 1.33
CA HIS A 113 22.94 -8.57 1.25
C HIS A 113 23.86 -9.05 2.38
N GLU A 114 24.74 -8.15 2.80
CA GLU A 114 25.78 -8.42 3.81
C GLU A 114 25.37 -7.81 5.15
N ALA A 115 25.62 -8.51 6.22
CA ALA A 115 25.37 -8.06 7.59
C ALA A 115 23.91 -8.00 8.05
N MET A 116 22.96 -8.65 7.38
CA MET A 116 21.61 -8.81 7.94
C MET A 116 21.62 -9.94 8.96
N ALA A 117 21.61 -9.57 10.23
CA ALA A 117 21.46 -10.49 11.35
C ALA A 117 20.42 -9.95 12.32
N ASP A 118 19.67 -10.85 12.97
CA ASP A 118 18.80 -10.48 14.08
C ASP A 118 19.62 -10.15 15.34
N THR A 119 18.93 -9.81 16.42
CA THR A 119 19.56 -9.48 17.73
C THR A 119 20.33 -10.65 18.33
N ASP A 120 20.03 -11.87 17.91
CA ASP A 120 20.68 -13.10 18.38
C ASP A 120 21.85 -13.52 17.48
N GLY A 121 22.14 -12.74 16.42
CA GLY A 121 23.21 -12.98 15.45
C GLY A 121 22.87 -13.99 14.36
N ASN A 122 21.61 -14.42 14.23
CA ASN A 122 21.19 -15.32 13.14
C ASN A 122 21.06 -14.52 11.83
N LYS A 123 21.61 -15.09 10.75
CA LYS A 123 21.54 -14.47 9.43
C LYS A 123 20.10 -14.40 8.92
N LEU A 124 19.63 -13.18 8.64
CA LEU A 124 18.36 -12.94 7.98
C LEU A 124 18.48 -13.12 6.46
N LYS A 125 17.41 -13.59 5.86
CA LYS A 125 17.35 -13.87 4.41
C LYS A 125 16.68 -12.72 3.66
N VAL A 126 17.14 -12.45 2.45
CA VAL A 126 16.44 -11.64 1.47
C VAL A 126 15.90 -12.58 0.40
N PRO A 127 14.61 -12.54 0.06
CA PRO A 127 13.59 -11.59 0.52
C PRO A 127 13.18 -11.76 1.98
N HIS A 128 12.76 -10.64 2.61
CA HIS A 128 11.96 -10.66 3.83
C HIS A 128 10.62 -11.34 3.51
N MET A 129 10.43 -12.54 4.02
CA MET A 129 9.25 -13.36 3.74
C MET A 129 8.68 -13.94 5.02
N GLY A 130 7.42 -13.64 5.30
CA GLY A 130 6.71 -14.15 6.46
C GLY A 130 5.90 -13.09 7.20
N TRP A 131 5.47 -13.45 8.41
CA TRP A 131 4.69 -12.58 9.28
C TRP A 131 5.61 -11.69 10.10
N ASN A 132 5.32 -10.38 10.10
CA ASN A 132 6.07 -9.41 10.89
C ASN A 132 5.13 -8.36 11.48
N ASN A 133 5.57 -7.73 12.58
CA ASN A 133 4.80 -6.72 13.28
C ASN A 133 4.82 -5.40 12.49
N VAL A 134 3.69 -4.74 12.44
CA VAL A 134 3.53 -3.40 11.86
C VAL A 134 3.22 -2.41 12.97
N HIS A 135 4.07 -1.40 13.10
CA HIS A 135 3.92 -0.32 14.06
C HIS A 135 3.30 0.89 13.38
N GLN A 136 2.24 1.43 13.96
CA GLN A 136 1.52 2.59 13.45
C GLN A 136 2.30 3.86 13.79
N ALA A 137 2.77 4.59 12.76
CA ALA A 137 3.53 5.83 12.97
C ALA A 137 2.62 7.03 13.25
N VAL A 138 1.40 7.00 12.74
CA VAL A 138 0.38 8.05 12.90
C VAL A 138 -1.00 7.45 13.09
N ALA A 139 -1.88 8.16 13.77
CA ALA A 139 -3.30 7.84 13.78
C ALA A 139 -3.88 8.05 12.37
N HIS A 140 -4.52 7.04 11.81
CA HIS A 140 -5.13 7.10 10.49
C HIS A 140 -6.37 6.19 10.43
N PRO A 141 -7.48 6.57 9.74
CA PRO A 141 -8.68 5.75 9.63
C PRO A 141 -8.43 4.33 9.10
N MET A 142 -7.42 4.15 8.27
CA MET A 142 -7.01 2.82 7.76
C MET A 142 -6.55 1.86 8.87
N TRP A 143 -6.14 2.36 10.03
CA TRP A 143 -5.75 1.54 11.19
C TRP A 143 -6.90 1.28 12.17
N ALA A 144 -8.11 1.77 11.90
CA ALA A 144 -9.23 1.61 12.82
C ALA A 144 -9.49 0.13 13.16
N GLY A 145 -9.53 -0.19 14.46
CA GLY A 145 -9.74 -1.55 14.95
C GLY A 145 -8.54 -2.51 14.82
N ILE A 146 -7.41 -2.05 14.28
CA ILE A 146 -6.16 -2.82 14.17
C ILE A 146 -5.26 -2.45 15.35
N GLU A 147 -4.83 -3.45 16.11
CA GLU A 147 -3.98 -3.25 17.27
C GLU A 147 -2.57 -2.77 16.86
N GLU A 148 -1.94 -1.95 17.72
CA GLU A 148 -0.53 -1.57 17.56
C GLU A 148 0.35 -2.83 17.59
N GLY A 149 1.25 -2.96 16.62
CA GLY A 149 2.09 -4.14 16.49
C GLY A 149 1.38 -5.37 15.92
N ALA A 150 0.19 -5.23 15.32
CA ALA A 150 -0.48 -6.31 14.61
C ALA A 150 0.41 -6.91 13.52
N ARG A 151 0.22 -8.20 13.24
CA ARG A 151 1.09 -8.93 12.31
C ARG A 151 0.49 -9.01 10.92
N PHE A 152 1.30 -8.67 9.93
CA PHE A 152 0.96 -8.77 8.51
C PHE A 152 1.95 -9.65 7.76
N TYR A 153 1.54 -10.16 6.61
CA TYR A 153 2.37 -11.02 5.75
C TYR A 153 3.17 -10.18 4.75
N PHE A 154 4.48 -10.36 4.77
CA PHE A 154 5.45 -9.70 3.89
C PHE A 154 6.09 -10.70 2.91
N VAL A 155 6.42 -10.23 1.72
CA VAL A 155 7.32 -10.90 0.78
C VAL A 155 7.95 -9.87 -0.15
N HIS A 156 9.14 -9.36 0.21
CA HIS A 156 9.82 -8.31 -0.55
C HIS A 156 11.33 -8.29 -0.31
N SER A 157 12.09 -7.82 -1.30
CA SER A 157 13.54 -7.63 -1.24
C SER A 157 13.95 -6.16 -1.20
N TYR A 158 12.98 -5.27 -1.42
CA TYR A 158 13.16 -3.82 -1.48
C TYR A 158 12.16 -3.15 -0.55
N PHE A 159 12.50 -1.98 -0.04
CA PHE A 159 11.65 -1.16 0.83
C PHE A 159 11.69 0.30 0.40
N VAL A 160 10.64 1.04 0.68
CA VAL A 160 10.55 2.46 0.35
C VAL A 160 11.26 3.31 1.38
N GLN A 161 11.92 4.37 0.90
CA GLN A 161 12.53 5.42 1.70
C GLN A 161 11.96 6.78 1.27
N PRO A 162 10.85 7.23 1.90
CA PRO A 162 10.28 8.54 1.63
C PRO A 162 11.25 9.66 1.95
N THR A 163 11.25 10.74 1.14
CA THR A 163 12.02 11.95 1.42
C THR A 163 11.45 12.71 2.62
N SER A 164 10.12 12.74 2.75
CA SER A 164 9.44 13.36 3.90
C SER A 164 8.98 12.29 4.90
N PRO A 165 9.36 12.38 6.19
CA PRO A 165 8.88 11.48 7.22
C PRO A 165 7.39 11.63 7.50
N GLU A 166 6.76 12.73 7.13
CA GLU A 166 5.34 13.03 7.37
C GLU A 166 4.40 12.06 6.62
N VAL A 167 4.88 11.45 5.53
CA VAL A 167 4.07 10.48 4.78
C VAL A 167 4.14 9.06 5.38
N ILE A 168 5.00 8.82 6.39
CA ILE A 168 5.16 7.49 6.97
C ILE A 168 3.96 7.19 7.87
N ALA A 169 3.15 6.22 7.47
CA ALA A 169 1.98 5.77 8.21
C ALA A 169 2.28 4.53 9.09
N GLY A 170 3.32 3.76 8.75
CA GLY A 170 3.72 2.60 9.53
C GLY A 170 5.11 2.11 9.18
N PHE A 171 5.72 1.43 10.15
CA PHE A 171 7.05 0.84 9.99
C PHE A 171 7.09 -0.59 10.56
N SER A 172 8.08 -1.34 10.15
CA SER A 172 8.39 -2.69 10.64
C SER A 172 9.91 -2.83 10.80
N HIS A 173 10.39 -3.94 11.35
CA HIS A 173 11.81 -4.19 11.60
C HIS A 173 12.31 -5.43 10.87
N TYR A 174 13.38 -5.27 10.05
CA TYR A 174 14.04 -6.40 9.39
C TYR A 174 15.43 -6.05 8.81
N PRO A 175 16.54 -6.15 9.51
CA PRO A 175 16.74 -6.12 10.97
C PRO A 175 16.72 -4.70 11.56
N PHE A 176 16.57 -3.70 10.73
CA PHE A 176 16.45 -2.28 11.06
C PHE A 176 15.01 -1.81 10.78
N PRO A 177 14.61 -0.66 11.36
CA PRO A 177 13.31 -0.08 11.03
C PRO A 177 13.23 0.28 9.54
N PHE A 178 12.14 -0.13 8.86
CA PHE A 178 11.87 0.27 7.49
C PHE A 178 10.41 0.70 7.33
N THR A 179 10.14 1.63 6.43
CA THR A 179 8.79 2.09 6.12
C THR A 179 8.00 0.98 5.43
N CYS A 180 6.89 0.57 6.02
CA CYS A 180 6.02 -0.47 5.48
C CYS A 180 4.60 0.02 5.16
N ALA A 181 4.25 1.26 5.53
CA ALA A 181 3.03 1.93 5.12
C ALA A 181 3.26 3.42 4.96
N VAL A 182 2.62 4.01 3.96
CA VAL A 182 2.63 5.47 3.71
C VAL A 182 1.21 5.98 3.52
N ALA A 183 0.96 7.22 3.95
CA ALA A 183 -0.32 7.91 3.79
C ALA A 183 -0.08 9.38 3.43
N THR A 184 -0.77 9.86 2.41
CA THR A 184 -0.79 11.27 2.05
C THR A 184 -2.00 11.59 1.16
N GLY A 185 -2.77 12.61 1.50
CA GLY A 185 -3.96 12.98 0.74
C GLY A 185 -4.92 11.82 0.54
N ASN A 186 -5.08 11.39 -0.70
CA ASN A 186 -5.97 10.31 -1.12
C ASN A 186 -5.29 8.93 -1.14
N ILE A 187 -4.00 8.87 -0.83
CA ILE A 187 -3.19 7.65 -0.95
C ILE A 187 -2.99 7.04 0.42
N PHE A 188 -3.26 5.74 0.54
CA PHE A 188 -2.71 4.86 1.56
C PHE A 188 -2.03 3.70 0.84
N ALA A 189 -0.77 3.40 1.17
CA ALA A 189 -0.10 2.29 0.51
C ALA A 189 0.74 1.48 1.49
N VAL A 190 0.79 0.15 1.27
CA VAL A 190 1.40 -0.81 2.20
C VAL A 190 2.35 -1.76 1.48
N GLN A 191 3.44 -2.15 2.15
CA GLN A 191 4.40 -3.12 1.65
C GLN A 191 3.94 -4.56 1.83
N PHE A 192 3.17 -4.82 2.86
CA PHE A 192 2.62 -6.13 3.16
C PHE A 192 1.39 -6.44 2.30
N HIS A 193 0.91 -7.68 2.40
CA HIS A 193 -0.23 -8.19 1.65
C HIS A 193 -1.46 -8.32 2.55
N PRO A 194 -2.38 -7.33 2.59
CA PRO A 194 -3.60 -7.41 3.40
C PRO A 194 -4.43 -8.65 3.06
N GLU A 195 -4.53 -9.00 1.76
CA GLU A 195 -5.28 -10.16 1.27
C GLU A 195 -4.72 -11.51 1.75
N LYS A 196 -3.52 -11.51 2.38
CA LYS A 196 -2.86 -12.68 2.99
C LYS A 196 -2.69 -12.54 4.50
N SER A 197 -3.23 -11.49 5.10
CA SER A 197 -2.98 -11.11 6.49
C SER A 197 -4.17 -11.38 7.42
N GLN A 198 -4.97 -12.40 7.12
CA GLN A 198 -6.09 -12.86 7.96
C GLN A 198 -7.02 -11.71 8.37
N ASN A 199 -7.44 -11.66 9.65
CA ASN A 199 -8.44 -10.70 10.14
C ASN A 199 -7.95 -9.25 10.08
N ASP A 200 -6.70 -8.96 10.45
CA ASP A 200 -6.15 -7.60 10.40
C ASP A 200 -6.05 -7.08 8.97
N GLY A 201 -5.70 -7.96 8.03
CA GLY A 201 -5.70 -7.64 6.61
C GLY A 201 -7.10 -7.36 6.07
N LEU A 202 -8.09 -8.17 6.44
CA LEU A 202 -9.49 -7.95 6.08
C LEU A 202 -10.03 -6.66 6.71
N MET A 203 -9.67 -6.37 7.96
CA MET A 203 -10.03 -5.12 8.63
C MET A 203 -9.47 -3.91 7.89
N LEU A 204 -8.20 -3.93 7.49
CA LEU A 204 -7.60 -2.85 6.71
C LEU A 204 -8.31 -2.65 5.37
N LEU A 205 -8.65 -3.73 4.66
CA LEU A 205 -9.42 -3.65 3.42
C LEU A 205 -10.83 -3.10 3.66
N GLY A 206 -11.49 -3.49 4.75
CA GLY A 206 -12.79 -2.95 5.16
C GLY A 206 -12.72 -1.45 5.47
N ASN A 207 -11.68 -1.03 6.19
CA ASN A 207 -11.43 0.39 6.46
C ASN A 207 -11.23 1.18 5.14
N PHE A 208 -10.50 0.61 4.17
CA PHE A 208 -10.34 1.25 2.86
C PHE A 208 -11.67 1.45 2.12
N VAL A 209 -12.58 0.50 2.20
CA VAL A 209 -13.90 0.59 1.55
C VAL A 209 -14.70 1.79 2.07
N THR A 210 -14.56 2.13 3.34
CA THR A 210 -15.30 3.22 3.99
C THR A 210 -14.50 4.52 4.12
N TRP A 211 -13.18 4.48 3.94
CA TRP A 211 -12.32 5.65 4.09
C TRP A 211 -12.62 6.71 3.04
N ASN A 212 -12.88 7.95 3.49
CA ASN A 212 -13.08 9.13 2.65
C ASN A 212 -12.01 10.17 2.99
N PRO A 213 -10.95 10.32 2.15
CA PRO A 213 -9.94 11.34 2.34
C PRO A 213 -10.58 12.74 2.31
N GLY A 214 -10.24 13.59 3.28
CA GLY A 214 -10.80 14.93 3.38
C GLY A 214 -11.98 15.08 4.38
N GLU A 215 -12.62 14.02 4.80
CA GLU A 215 -13.44 14.03 6.00
C GLU A 215 -12.47 14.00 7.20
N ARG A 216 -12.28 15.16 7.85
CA ARG A 216 -11.56 15.20 9.14
C ARG A 216 -12.35 14.33 10.12
N ASP A 217 -11.66 13.44 10.84
CA ASP A 217 -12.22 12.71 11.96
C ASP A 217 -12.82 13.71 12.97
N THR A 218 -14.12 13.94 12.88
CA THR A 218 -14.86 14.73 13.86
C THR A 218 -14.92 14.03 15.23
N ALA A 219 -14.37 12.83 15.36
CA ALA A 219 -14.31 12.05 16.59
C ALA A 219 -13.19 12.51 17.55
N CYS A 220 -12.17 13.23 17.09
CA CYS A 220 -11.06 13.69 17.94
C CYS A 220 -11.27 15.10 18.54
N ASP A 221 -12.28 15.85 18.10
CA ASP A 221 -12.52 17.22 18.54
C ASP A 221 -13.48 17.35 19.76
N MET A 222 -13.95 16.22 20.31
CA MET A 222 -14.88 16.21 21.45
C MET A 222 -14.21 15.94 22.80
N SER A 223 -12.87 15.92 22.89
CA SER A 223 -12.15 15.85 24.17
C SER A 223 -11.29 17.10 24.44
N GLY A 224 -11.81 18.28 24.13
CA GLY A 224 -11.29 19.56 24.58
C GLY A 224 -11.55 19.75 26.07
N ALA A 225 -10.82 19.06 26.93
CA ALA A 225 -10.79 19.33 28.37
C ALA A 225 -9.34 19.41 28.83
N ALA A 226 -8.92 20.68 29.00
CA ALA A 226 -7.94 21.18 29.97
C ALA A 226 -6.72 20.30 30.32
N CYS A 227 -5.54 20.69 29.87
CA CYS A 227 -4.36 20.65 30.71
C CYS A 227 -3.89 22.09 30.97
N ALA A 228 -4.17 22.54 32.20
CA ALA A 228 -3.51 23.69 32.82
C ALA A 228 -2.14 23.26 33.33
#